data_b4a0fc6072bcbc4488e85c4109f2bd21
#
_entry.id   b4a0fc6072bcbc4488e85c4109f2bd21
#
_cell.length_a   1.000
_cell.length_b   1.000
_cell.length_c   1.000
_cell.angle_alpha   90.00
_cell.angle_beta   90.00
_cell.angle_gamma   90.00
#
_symmetry.space_group_name_H-M   'P 1'
#
loop_
_entity.id
_entity.type
_entity.pdbx_description
1 polymer ?
#
loop_
_entity_poly.entity_id
_entity_poly.type
_entity_poly.pdbx_seq_one_letter_code
_entity_poly.pdbx_strand_id
1 'polypeptide(L)'
;MQYFIVRITGAVAAATISMAIFGSGVASADPYAGQTYGDAKGQIASMHQTAVIATVTGDRLATDECIVVSSAKSSFLDSSGDSPNNEVLVNLNCNEGIAAPGKPGNSAMSPAGQAAKKEQKAATNISKDPSYCQQSDEVLAWCKELCTKTGLCEV
;
A
#
# COMPACT_ATOMS: atom_id res chain seq x y z
N MET A 1 14.95 -27.12 66.23
CA MET A 1 14.17 -26.57 65.07
C MET A 1 14.40 -25.08 65.10
N GLN A 2 15.36 -24.58 64.34
CA GLN A 2 15.59 -23.12 64.19
C GLN A 2 15.38 -22.74 62.72
N TYR A 3 14.40 -21.88 62.53
CA TYR A 3 14.11 -21.31 61.22
C TYR A 3 15.06 -20.14 60.97
N PHE A 4 15.94 -20.27 59.95
CA PHE A 4 16.73 -19.16 59.43
C PHE A 4 15.89 -18.34 58.46
N ILE A 5 15.51 -17.13 58.89
CA ILE A 5 14.88 -16.14 58.01
C ILE A 5 16.00 -15.37 57.29
N VAL A 6 16.21 -15.67 56.03
CA VAL A 6 17.09 -14.88 55.15
C VAL A 6 16.31 -13.66 54.65
N ARG A 7 16.66 -12.50 55.17
CA ARG A 7 16.16 -11.22 54.65
C ARG A 7 16.99 -10.83 53.41
N ILE A 8 16.42 -10.95 52.23
CA ILE A 8 17.01 -10.43 51.01
C ILE A 8 16.55 -8.99 50.84
N THR A 9 17.41 -8.05 51.18
CA THR A 9 17.26 -6.64 50.84
C THR A 9 17.69 -6.43 49.39
N GLY A 10 16.73 -6.50 48.45
CA GLY A 10 16.97 -6.19 47.06
C GLY A 10 16.99 -4.69 46.86
N ALA A 11 18.16 -4.13 46.53
CA ALA A 11 18.28 -2.76 46.02
C ALA A 11 17.69 -2.68 44.60
N VAL A 12 16.57 -1.98 44.45
CA VAL A 12 15.99 -1.65 43.15
C VAL A 12 16.79 -0.51 42.56
N ALA A 13 17.72 -0.84 41.69
CA ALA A 13 18.38 0.17 40.83
C ALA A 13 17.38 0.63 39.76
N ALA A 14 16.80 1.80 39.93
CA ALA A 14 16.00 2.47 38.94
C ALA A 14 16.90 2.92 37.77
N ALA A 15 17.03 2.10 36.73
CA ALA A 15 17.60 2.50 35.46
C ALA A 15 16.63 3.43 34.77
N THR A 16 16.85 4.76 34.87
CA THR A 16 16.18 5.76 34.07
C THR A 16 16.67 5.65 32.63
N ILE A 17 15.92 4.93 31.79
CA ILE A 17 16.13 4.92 30.35
C ILE A 17 15.66 6.28 29.85
N SER A 18 16.61 7.19 29.62
CA SER A 18 16.35 8.44 28.89
C SER A 18 16.05 8.08 27.44
N MET A 19 14.76 7.90 27.09
CA MET A 19 14.33 7.89 25.72
C MET A 19 14.58 9.28 25.15
N ALA A 20 15.67 9.41 24.40
CA ALA A 20 15.83 10.51 23.48
C ALA A 20 14.70 10.43 22.46
N ILE A 21 13.64 11.20 22.68
CA ILE A 21 12.59 11.45 21.70
C ILE A 21 13.27 12.30 20.63
N PHE A 22 13.98 11.66 19.70
CA PHE A 22 14.21 12.26 18.41
C PHE A 22 12.83 12.49 17.85
N GLY A 23 12.43 13.74 17.73
CA GLY A 23 11.22 14.15 17.06
C GLY A 23 11.27 13.73 15.59
N SER A 24 11.05 12.45 15.33
CA SER A 24 10.58 11.98 14.06
C SER A 24 9.21 12.61 13.92
N GLY A 25 9.16 13.73 13.20
CA GLY A 25 7.90 14.20 12.68
C GLY A 25 7.20 12.97 12.13
N VAL A 26 6.08 12.58 12.75
CA VAL A 26 5.20 11.56 12.20
C VAL A 26 4.81 12.10 10.82
N ALA A 27 5.54 11.68 9.78
CA ALA A 27 5.04 11.77 8.44
C ALA A 27 3.73 10.98 8.49
N SER A 28 2.62 11.69 8.55
CA SER A 28 1.30 11.07 8.48
C SER A 28 1.33 10.26 7.19
N ALA A 29 1.35 8.94 7.30
CA ALA A 29 1.33 8.08 6.12
C ALA A 29 0.05 8.43 5.36
N ASP A 30 0.20 8.70 4.07
CA ASP A 30 -0.94 8.96 3.19
C ASP A 30 -1.87 7.75 3.23
N PRO A 31 -3.12 7.91 3.71
CA PRO A 31 -4.02 6.78 3.94
C PRO A 31 -4.44 6.08 2.64
N TYR A 32 -4.30 6.74 1.50
CA TYR A 32 -4.71 6.22 0.19
C TYR A 32 -3.54 5.74 -0.66
N ALA A 33 -2.30 6.08 -0.31
CA ALA A 33 -1.13 5.69 -1.09
C ALA A 33 -0.98 4.17 -1.16
N GLY A 34 -0.78 3.64 -2.37
CA GLY A 34 -0.65 2.22 -2.65
C GLY A 34 -1.97 1.46 -2.88
N GLN A 35 -3.12 2.10 -2.70
CA GLN A 35 -4.43 1.54 -3.03
C GLN A 35 -4.78 1.77 -4.51
N THR A 36 -5.74 1.00 -5.04
CA THR A 36 -6.35 1.33 -6.33
C THR A 36 -7.16 2.62 -6.22
N TYR A 37 -7.32 3.34 -7.32
CA TYR A 37 -8.14 4.55 -7.32
C TYR A 37 -9.60 4.23 -6.99
N GLY A 38 -10.13 3.10 -7.46
CA GLY A 38 -11.48 2.66 -7.16
C GLY A 38 -11.72 2.50 -5.65
N ASP A 39 -10.80 1.82 -4.94
CA ASP A 39 -10.87 1.63 -3.50
C ASP A 39 -10.73 2.95 -2.74
N ALA A 40 -9.73 3.75 -3.10
CA ALA A 40 -9.48 5.06 -2.49
C ALA A 40 -10.69 6.00 -2.66
N LYS A 41 -11.26 6.06 -3.87
CA LYS A 41 -12.46 6.85 -4.18
C LYS A 41 -13.66 6.42 -3.33
N GLY A 42 -13.88 5.11 -3.16
CA GLY A 42 -14.93 4.58 -2.28
C GLY A 42 -14.74 4.99 -0.82
N GLN A 43 -13.51 4.93 -0.30
CA GLN A 43 -13.19 5.36 1.06
C GLN A 43 -13.37 6.88 1.24
N ILE A 44 -12.89 7.68 0.30
CA ILE A 44 -13.05 9.15 0.29
C ILE A 44 -14.54 9.51 0.30
N ALA A 45 -15.34 8.86 -0.55
CA ALA A 45 -16.78 9.09 -0.62
C ALA A 45 -17.50 8.72 0.70
N SER A 46 -17.06 7.66 1.39
CA SER A 46 -17.61 7.26 2.69
C SER A 46 -17.42 8.32 3.78
N MET A 47 -16.42 9.19 3.63
CA MET A 47 -16.15 10.33 4.51
C MET A 47 -16.82 11.63 4.01
N HIS A 48 -17.79 11.53 3.10
CA HIS A 48 -18.46 12.68 2.47
C HIS A 48 -17.51 13.65 1.76
N GLN A 49 -16.40 13.09 1.21
CA GLN A 49 -15.42 13.83 0.43
C GLN A 49 -15.46 13.39 -1.04
N THR A 50 -14.93 14.22 -1.92
CA THR A 50 -14.84 13.95 -3.35
C THR A 50 -13.39 13.73 -3.75
N ALA A 51 -13.10 12.61 -4.41
CA ALA A 51 -11.78 12.36 -4.98
C ALA A 51 -11.64 13.13 -6.30
N VAL A 52 -10.61 13.96 -6.40
CA VAL A 52 -10.28 14.72 -7.62
C VAL A 52 -8.92 14.27 -8.11
N ILE A 53 -8.84 13.81 -9.36
CA ILE A 53 -7.58 13.39 -9.96
C ILE A 53 -6.77 14.65 -10.31
N ALA A 54 -5.62 14.83 -9.62
CA ALA A 54 -4.72 15.95 -9.85
C ALA A 54 -3.72 15.65 -10.96
N THR A 55 -3.14 14.45 -10.97
CA THR A 55 -2.19 14.02 -12.01
C THR A 55 -2.37 12.55 -12.35
N VAL A 56 -2.05 12.19 -13.58
CA VAL A 56 -2.00 10.79 -14.05
C VAL A 56 -0.67 10.56 -14.74
N THR A 57 -0.01 9.46 -14.37
CA THR A 57 1.23 9.01 -15.00
C THR A 57 1.01 7.63 -15.59
N GLY A 58 1.22 7.48 -16.91
CA GLY A 58 0.95 6.23 -17.63
C GLY A 58 -0.50 6.14 -18.13
N ASP A 59 -0.74 5.14 -18.98
CA ASP A 59 -2.00 4.95 -19.71
C ASP A 59 -2.35 3.46 -19.92
N ARG A 60 -1.72 2.56 -19.16
CA ARG A 60 -1.84 1.10 -19.36
C ARG A 60 -2.99 0.48 -18.58
N LEU A 61 -3.34 1.06 -17.44
CA LEU A 61 -4.41 0.60 -16.57
C LEU A 61 -5.68 1.43 -16.78
N ALA A 62 -6.84 0.79 -16.59
CA ALA A 62 -8.09 1.53 -16.46
C ALA A 62 -8.02 2.45 -15.22
N THR A 63 -8.71 3.59 -15.25
CA THR A 63 -8.58 4.63 -14.21
C THR A 63 -8.80 4.07 -12.80
N ASP A 64 -9.82 3.24 -12.61
CA ASP A 64 -10.13 2.68 -11.28
C ASP A 64 -9.07 1.68 -10.79
N GLU A 65 -8.26 1.11 -11.70
CA GLU A 65 -7.16 0.19 -11.39
C GLU A 65 -5.81 0.90 -11.16
N CYS A 66 -5.73 2.20 -11.48
CA CYS A 66 -4.53 2.99 -11.27
C CYS A 66 -4.20 3.06 -9.77
N ILE A 67 -2.91 3.02 -9.44
CA ILE A 67 -2.46 3.08 -8.06
C ILE A 67 -2.32 4.54 -7.62
N VAL A 68 -2.89 4.89 -6.48
CA VAL A 68 -2.68 6.19 -5.84
C VAL A 68 -1.23 6.28 -5.36
N VAL A 69 -0.50 7.25 -5.89
CA VAL A 69 0.90 7.52 -5.48
C VAL A 69 0.94 8.39 -4.25
N SER A 70 0.08 9.40 -4.22
CA SER A 70 -0.07 10.31 -3.10
C SER A 70 -1.43 10.99 -3.15
N SER A 71 -1.88 11.45 -1.98
CA SER A 71 -3.09 12.26 -1.85
C SER A 71 -2.83 13.48 -0.96
N ALA A 72 -3.65 14.51 -1.15
CA ALA A 72 -3.65 15.71 -0.32
C ALA A 72 -5.05 16.32 -0.27
N LYS A 73 -5.40 16.96 0.84
CA LYS A 73 -6.61 17.79 0.87
C LYS A 73 -6.43 18.98 -0.08
N SER A 74 -7.49 19.31 -0.80
CA SER A 74 -7.50 20.52 -1.62
C SER A 74 -7.27 21.74 -0.73
N SER A 75 -6.28 22.55 -1.07
CA SER A 75 -5.99 23.84 -0.41
C SER A 75 -6.27 25.03 -1.33
N PHE A 76 -6.82 24.77 -2.52
CA PHE A 76 -7.15 25.81 -3.46
C PHE A 76 -8.45 26.48 -3.07
N LEU A 77 -8.53 27.79 -3.27
CA LEU A 77 -9.77 28.54 -3.20
C LEU A 77 -10.49 28.43 -4.55
N ASP A 78 -11.81 28.26 -4.52
CA ASP A 78 -12.62 28.36 -5.73
C ASP A 78 -12.73 29.81 -6.22
N SER A 79 -13.46 30.02 -7.32
CA SER A 79 -13.67 31.37 -7.89
C SER A 79 -14.48 32.29 -6.95
N SER A 80 -15.15 31.76 -5.94
CA SER A 80 -15.90 32.51 -4.93
C SER A 80 -15.02 32.87 -3.70
N GLY A 81 -13.79 32.34 -3.63
CA GLY A 81 -12.87 32.48 -2.51
C GLY A 81 -13.12 31.47 -1.39
N ASP A 82 -13.98 30.49 -1.62
CA ASP A 82 -14.25 29.41 -0.67
C ASP A 82 -13.25 28.25 -0.88
N SER A 83 -12.85 27.61 0.21
CA SER A 83 -12.04 26.41 0.16
C SER A 83 -12.95 25.18 0.01
N PRO A 84 -12.82 24.37 -1.04
CA PRO A 84 -13.55 23.11 -1.15
C PRO A 84 -13.01 22.11 -0.12
N ASN A 85 -13.42 22.27 1.14
CA ASN A 85 -12.94 21.49 2.28
C ASN A 85 -13.24 19.98 2.18
N ASN A 86 -14.03 19.58 1.19
CA ASN A 86 -14.47 18.20 0.96
C ASN A 86 -13.79 17.54 -0.24
N GLU A 87 -12.75 18.14 -0.83
CA GLU A 87 -12.02 17.55 -1.93
C GLU A 87 -10.68 16.97 -1.49
N VAL A 88 -10.38 15.76 -1.98
CA VAL A 88 -9.10 15.08 -1.85
C VAL A 88 -8.48 14.96 -3.23
N LEU A 89 -7.34 15.62 -3.43
CA LEU A 89 -6.55 15.53 -4.64
C LEU A 89 -5.77 14.22 -4.62
N VAL A 90 -5.82 13.44 -5.69
CA VAL A 90 -5.10 12.17 -5.83
C VAL A 90 -4.19 12.19 -7.05
N ASN A 91 -2.97 11.71 -6.89
CA ASN A 91 -2.01 11.51 -7.97
C ASN A 91 -1.96 10.03 -8.32
N LEU A 92 -2.19 9.70 -9.59
CA LEU A 92 -2.34 8.33 -10.05
C LEU A 92 -1.14 7.85 -10.86
N ASN A 93 -0.78 6.58 -10.66
CA ASN A 93 0.13 5.84 -11.51
C ASN A 93 -0.67 4.73 -12.22
N CYS A 94 -0.83 4.88 -13.52
CA CYS A 94 -1.54 3.97 -14.41
C CYS A 94 -0.59 3.09 -15.26
N ASN A 95 0.68 2.99 -14.87
CA ASN A 95 1.60 2.06 -15.48
C ASN A 95 1.37 0.64 -14.98
N GLU A 96 1.34 -0.31 -15.89
CA GLU A 96 1.25 -1.74 -15.58
C GLU A 96 2.64 -2.36 -15.50
N GLY A 97 2.80 -3.29 -14.53
CA GLY A 97 4.00 -4.13 -14.44
C GLY A 97 5.31 -3.37 -14.21
N ILE A 98 6.40 -4.00 -14.60
CA ILE A 98 7.75 -3.45 -14.55
C ILE A 98 8.16 -3.01 -15.96
N ALA A 99 8.86 -1.88 -16.05
CA ALA A 99 9.41 -1.41 -17.30
C ALA A 99 10.36 -2.44 -17.92
N ALA A 100 10.18 -2.72 -19.21
CA ALA A 100 11.00 -3.64 -20.00
C ALA A 100 11.29 -3.01 -21.36
N PRO A 101 12.28 -3.51 -22.12
CA PRO A 101 12.57 -2.99 -23.45
C PRO A 101 11.32 -2.96 -24.34
N GLY A 102 10.97 -1.76 -24.82
CA GLY A 102 9.78 -1.54 -25.65
C GLY A 102 8.43 -1.57 -24.90
N LYS A 103 8.42 -1.72 -23.58
CA LYS A 103 7.22 -1.70 -22.75
C LYS A 103 7.39 -0.71 -21.59
N PRO A 104 6.68 0.43 -21.60
CA PRO A 104 6.66 1.34 -20.46
C PRO A 104 6.03 0.65 -19.25
N GLY A 105 6.50 0.98 -18.05
CA GLY A 105 6.04 0.37 -16.82
C GLY A 105 6.67 1.04 -15.60
N ASN A 106 6.49 0.42 -14.44
CA ASN A 106 7.03 0.92 -13.19
C ASN A 106 8.53 0.65 -13.07
N SER A 107 9.27 1.57 -12.46
CA SER A 107 10.65 1.31 -12.07
C SER A 107 10.72 0.09 -11.16
N ALA A 108 11.65 -0.82 -11.43
CA ALA A 108 11.82 -2.06 -10.65
C ALA A 108 12.12 -1.83 -9.16
N MET A 109 12.58 -0.64 -8.79
CA MET A 109 12.89 -0.24 -7.41
C MET A 109 11.77 0.58 -6.76
N SER A 110 10.78 1.05 -7.52
CA SER A 110 9.61 1.73 -6.96
C SER A 110 8.73 0.75 -6.17
N PRO A 111 7.91 1.22 -5.22
CA PRO A 111 6.95 0.37 -4.51
C PRO A 111 6.06 -0.43 -5.45
N ALA A 112 5.52 0.20 -6.50
CA ALA A 112 4.71 -0.44 -7.52
C ALA A 112 5.51 -1.50 -8.32
N GLY A 113 6.76 -1.22 -8.70
CA GLY A 113 7.62 -2.19 -9.39
C GLY A 113 8.02 -3.37 -8.49
N GLN A 114 8.22 -3.14 -7.20
CA GLN A 114 8.49 -4.22 -6.24
C GLN A 114 7.25 -5.11 -6.04
N ALA A 115 6.05 -4.52 -5.99
CA ALA A 115 4.80 -5.27 -5.96
C ALA A 115 4.64 -6.13 -7.23
N ALA A 116 4.85 -5.54 -8.41
CA ALA A 116 4.80 -6.27 -9.68
C ALA A 116 5.83 -7.41 -9.76
N LYS A 117 7.04 -7.24 -9.19
CA LYS A 117 8.01 -8.34 -9.07
C LYS A 117 7.51 -9.49 -8.21
N LYS A 118 6.85 -9.19 -7.10
CA LYS A 118 6.26 -10.23 -6.24
C LYS A 118 5.18 -11.00 -6.98
N GLU A 119 4.30 -10.31 -7.71
CA GLU A 119 3.25 -10.93 -8.53
C GLU A 119 3.86 -11.81 -9.63
N GLN A 120 4.85 -11.33 -10.38
CA GLN A 120 5.55 -12.11 -11.40
C GLN A 120 6.22 -13.36 -10.81
N LYS A 121 6.86 -13.24 -9.65
CA LYS A 121 7.46 -14.37 -8.95
C LYS A 121 6.42 -15.38 -8.50
N ALA A 122 5.29 -14.91 -7.96
CA ALA A 122 4.18 -15.78 -7.56
C ALA A 122 3.60 -16.53 -8.77
N ALA A 123 3.31 -15.83 -9.88
CA ALA A 123 2.84 -16.44 -11.12
C ALA A 123 3.83 -17.47 -11.68
N THR A 124 5.14 -17.17 -11.64
CA THR A 124 6.18 -18.11 -12.07
C THR A 124 6.22 -19.37 -11.17
N ASN A 125 5.98 -19.23 -9.88
CA ASN A 125 5.91 -20.39 -8.96
C ASN A 125 4.66 -21.22 -9.25
N ILE A 126 3.51 -20.60 -9.47
CA ILE A 126 2.26 -21.27 -9.86
C ILE A 126 2.43 -22.04 -11.18
N SER A 127 3.11 -21.44 -12.16
CA SER A 127 3.42 -22.11 -13.43
C SER A 127 4.25 -23.39 -13.25
N LYS A 128 5.10 -23.45 -12.21
CA LYS A 128 5.90 -24.65 -11.89
C LYS A 128 5.12 -25.67 -11.07
N ASP A 129 4.26 -25.22 -10.18
CA ASP A 129 3.45 -26.08 -9.30
C ASP A 129 2.05 -25.47 -9.11
N PRO A 130 1.08 -25.86 -9.94
CA PRO A 130 -0.29 -25.37 -9.85
C PRO A 130 -1.09 -25.98 -8.70
N SER A 131 -0.56 -26.95 -7.96
CA SER A 131 -1.27 -27.62 -6.87
C SER A 131 -1.68 -26.66 -5.74
N TYR A 132 -0.92 -25.58 -5.55
CA TYR A 132 -1.27 -24.52 -4.61
C TYR A 132 -2.65 -23.92 -4.89
N CYS A 133 -3.00 -23.74 -6.16
CA CYS A 133 -4.26 -23.12 -6.57
C CYS A 133 -5.49 -24.04 -6.36
N GLN A 134 -5.27 -25.31 -6.05
CA GLN A 134 -6.35 -26.29 -5.81
C GLN A 134 -6.72 -26.43 -4.32
N GLN A 135 -6.15 -25.64 -3.43
CA GLN A 135 -6.37 -25.75 -1.99
C GLN A 135 -7.75 -25.25 -1.54
N SER A 136 -8.30 -24.25 -2.22
CA SER A 136 -9.67 -23.74 -1.99
C SER A 136 -10.15 -22.94 -3.20
N ASP A 137 -11.47 -22.74 -3.29
CA ASP A 137 -12.08 -21.95 -4.37
C ASP A 137 -11.59 -20.49 -4.36
N GLU A 138 -11.34 -19.92 -3.19
CA GLU A 138 -10.83 -18.57 -3.01
C GLU A 138 -9.39 -18.45 -3.55
N VAL A 139 -8.52 -19.41 -3.23
CA VAL A 139 -7.16 -19.48 -3.75
C VAL A 139 -7.17 -19.69 -5.26
N LEU A 140 -8.07 -20.52 -5.79
CA LEU A 140 -8.21 -20.71 -7.22
C LEU A 140 -8.62 -19.43 -7.94
N ALA A 141 -9.58 -18.68 -7.38
CA ALA A 141 -10.00 -17.38 -7.94
C ALA A 141 -8.83 -16.39 -7.98
N TRP A 142 -8.07 -16.27 -6.90
CA TRP A 142 -6.87 -15.42 -6.85
C TRP A 142 -5.81 -15.86 -7.87
N CYS A 143 -5.53 -17.16 -8.00
CA CYS A 143 -4.60 -17.68 -9.00
C CYS A 143 -5.02 -17.31 -10.42
N LYS A 144 -6.30 -17.48 -10.75
CA LYS A 144 -6.84 -17.11 -12.07
C LYS A 144 -6.65 -15.64 -12.39
N GLU A 145 -6.95 -14.76 -11.43
CA GLU A 145 -6.74 -13.33 -11.58
C GLU A 145 -5.27 -13.01 -11.81
N LEU A 146 -4.37 -13.55 -10.98
CA LEU A 146 -2.93 -13.35 -11.09
C LEU A 146 -2.37 -13.86 -12.43
N CYS A 147 -2.80 -15.04 -12.88
CA CYS A 147 -2.35 -15.60 -14.15
C CYS A 147 -2.87 -14.79 -15.33
N THR A 148 -4.12 -14.33 -15.30
CA THR A 148 -4.70 -13.46 -16.33
C THR A 148 -3.96 -12.13 -16.41
N LYS A 149 -3.68 -11.51 -15.26
CA LYS A 149 -2.96 -10.23 -15.16
C LYS A 149 -1.51 -10.34 -15.65
N THR A 150 -0.81 -11.39 -15.28
CA THR A 150 0.63 -11.53 -15.58
C THR A 150 0.92 -12.21 -16.91
N GLY A 151 0.02 -13.06 -17.40
CA GLY A 151 0.25 -13.90 -18.58
C GLY A 151 1.35 -14.94 -18.42
N LEU A 152 1.77 -15.26 -17.16
CA LEU A 152 2.91 -16.13 -16.87
C LEU A 152 2.51 -17.54 -16.39
N CYS A 153 1.25 -17.79 -16.16
CA CYS A 153 0.71 -19.09 -15.73
C CYS A 153 -0.69 -19.30 -16.29
N GLU A 154 -1.13 -20.55 -16.25
CA GLU A 154 -2.48 -20.99 -16.59
C GLU A 154 -2.99 -21.91 -15.47
N VAL A 155 -4.25 -21.73 -15.01
CA VAL A 155 -4.90 -22.52 -13.95
C VAL A 155 -6.39 -22.73 -14.25
#